data_ba54b128b33134d792f8ed46e57f2aa9
#
_entry.id   ba54b128b33134d792f8ed46e57f2aa9
#
_cell.length_a   1.000
_cell.length_b   1.000
_cell.length_c   1.000
_cell.angle_alpha   90.00
_cell.angle_beta   90.00
_cell.angle_gamma   90.00
#
_symmetry.space_group_name_H-M   'P 1'
#
loop_
_entity.id
_entity.type
_entity.pdbx_description
1 polymer ?
#
loop_
_entity_poly.entity_id
_entity_poly.type
_entity_poly.pdbx_seq_one_letter_code
_entity_poly.pdbx_strand_id
1 'polypeptide(L)'
;MSSDSLPSEPLAEALALPPADSRTRAKALLMGLQDSICAGLEQLDGEGRFQEESWERPEGGGGRSRVIKAGRIFEQGGVNFSEVQGEQLPPSILSQRPEAEGQRWFATGTSMVLHPRNPYAPTVHLNYRYFEAGPVWWFGGGADLTPYYPFLEDARHFHRTLKGACDSVDPAYFQVFKPWCDEYFHLKHRGETRGIGGIFYDYQDPGGCLYKGQDASGLAAAAGQAVGPIQQDWEKLFRLATACGNAFLPSYVPIVERRQDTPYGERERDFQLYRRGRYVEFNLVFDRGTIFGLQTNGRTESILMSLPPLVRWEYGYSPEPGSREALLTEVFTRPQNWLEDDSLEERCRPHQAVG
;
A
#
# COMPACT_ATOMS: atom_id res chain seq x y z
N MET A 1 -22.64 35.75 40.51
CA MET A 1 -22.90 34.34 40.08
C MET A 1 -21.77 33.96 39.18
N SER A 2 -20.76 33.28 39.75
CA SER A 2 -19.56 32.85 39.04
C SER A 2 -19.86 31.53 38.39
N SER A 3 -19.70 31.43 37.09
CA SER A 3 -19.71 30.16 36.35
C SER A 3 -18.32 29.56 36.44
N ASP A 4 -18.17 28.54 37.27
CA ASP A 4 -16.99 27.68 37.29
C ASP A 4 -16.94 26.88 35.98
N SER A 5 -15.98 27.23 35.13
CA SER A 5 -15.57 26.39 34.00
C SER A 5 -14.66 25.29 34.52
N LEU A 6 -15.08 24.05 34.43
CA LEU A 6 -14.30 22.85 34.70
C LEU A 6 -13.10 22.75 33.71
N PRO A 7 -11.91 22.36 34.18
CA PRO A 7 -10.76 22.15 33.31
C PRO A 7 -10.95 20.85 32.52
N SER A 8 -11.17 20.94 31.22
CA SER A 8 -11.37 19.83 30.30
C SER A 8 -10.09 19.31 29.61
N GLU A 9 -8.91 19.88 29.91
CA GLU A 9 -7.68 19.58 29.18
C GLU A 9 -6.88 18.32 29.59
N PRO A 10 -6.80 17.87 30.86
CA PRO A 10 -5.88 16.78 31.20
C PRO A 10 -6.35 15.37 30.75
N LEU A 11 -7.66 15.16 30.55
CA LEU A 11 -8.18 13.85 30.17
C LEU A 11 -8.03 13.55 28.68
N ALA A 12 -8.14 14.56 27.83
CA ALA A 12 -7.99 14.43 26.39
C ALA A 12 -6.52 14.15 26.02
N GLU A 13 -5.57 14.78 26.71
CA GLU A 13 -4.14 14.60 26.48
C GLU A 13 -3.65 13.21 26.95
N ALA A 14 -4.18 12.69 28.06
CA ALA A 14 -3.85 11.34 28.53
C ALA A 14 -4.40 10.22 27.64
N LEU A 15 -5.51 10.43 26.94
CA LEU A 15 -6.09 9.48 25.98
C LEU A 15 -5.38 9.45 24.63
N ALA A 16 -4.54 10.44 24.34
CA ALA A 16 -3.80 10.57 23.09
C ALA A 16 -2.46 9.79 23.08
N LEU A 17 -1.93 9.44 24.25
CA LEU A 17 -0.66 8.72 24.32
C LEU A 17 -0.79 7.26 23.88
N PRO A 18 0.24 6.70 23.22
CA PRO A 18 0.24 5.28 22.87
C PRO A 18 0.41 4.41 24.14
N PRO A 19 -0.07 3.15 24.12
CA PRO A 19 0.19 2.20 25.20
C PRO A 19 1.71 2.01 25.46
N ALA A 20 2.09 1.72 26.70
CA ALA A 20 3.49 1.52 27.05
C ALA A 20 4.20 0.37 26.30
N ASP A 21 3.41 -0.61 25.80
CA ASP A 21 3.87 -1.74 24.99
C ASP A 21 3.66 -1.56 23.47
N SER A 22 3.27 -0.36 23.03
CA SER A 22 2.95 -0.01 21.63
C SER A 22 4.01 -0.47 20.63
N ARG A 23 5.28 -0.17 20.89
CA ARG A 23 6.42 -0.55 20.02
C ARG A 23 6.56 -2.06 19.90
N THR A 24 6.48 -2.76 21.02
CA THR A 24 6.61 -4.23 21.06
C THR A 24 5.48 -4.88 20.29
N ARG A 25 4.25 -4.42 20.47
CA ARG A 25 3.07 -4.95 19.79
C ARG A 25 3.10 -4.65 18.29
N ALA A 26 3.43 -3.42 17.91
CA ALA A 26 3.55 -3.05 16.50
C ALA A 26 4.65 -3.85 15.80
N LYS A 27 5.81 -4.01 16.43
CA LYS A 27 6.90 -4.87 15.92
C LYS A 27 6.44 -6.32 15.72
N ALA A 28 5.81 -6.91 16.73
CA ALA A 28 5.34 -8.30 16.69
C ALA A 28 4.32 -8.52 15.56
N LEU A 29 3.37 -7.59 15.39
CA LEU A 29 2.40 -7.62 14.29
C LEU A 29 3.10 -7.62 12.92
N LEU A 30 4.02 -6.67 12.71
CA LEU A 30 4.64 -6.45 11.42
C LEU A 30 5.65 -7.54 11.04
N MET A 31 6.39 -8.08 12.02
CA MET A 31 7.23 -9.27 11.82
C MET A 31 6.41 -10.51 11.49
N GLY A 32 5.32 -10.75 12.24
CA GLY A 32 4.40 -11.86 11.99
C GLY A 32 3.73 -11.76 10.63
N LEU A 33 3.41 -10.54 10.19
CA LEU A 33 2.87 -10.29 8.85
C LEU A 33 3.87 -10.68 7.75
N GLN A 34 5.15 -10.31 7.89
CA GLN A 34 6.20 -10.76 6.96
C GLN A 34 6.28 -12.29 6.91
N ASP A 35 6.28 -12.95 8.07
CA ASP A 35 6.38 -14.41 8.14
C ASP A 35 5.20 -15.08 7.44
N SER A 36 3.97 -14.63 7.72
CA SER A 36 2.74 -15.17 7.11
C SER A 36 2.70 -14.96 5.61
N ILE A 37 3.07 -13.76 5.14
CA ILE A 37 3.11 -13.43 3.70
C ILE A 37 4.12 -14.34 2.99
N CYS A 38 5.34 -14.44 3.49
CA CYS A 38 6.38 -15.27 2.85
C CYS A 38 5.96 -16.74 2.78
N ALA A 39 5.44 -17.30 3.88
CA ALA A 39 4.97 -18.69 3.91
C ALA A 39 3.83 -18.94 2.90
N GLY A 40 2.83 -18.06 2.85
CA GLY A 40 1.71 -18.19 1.91
C GLY A 40 2.14 -18.07 0.44
N LEU A 41 3.09 -17.18 0.14
CA LEU A 41 3.60 -17.00 -1.21
C LEU A 41 4.53 -18.14 -1.65
N GLU A 42 5.32 -18.69 -0.76
CA GLU A 42 6.13 -19.90 -1.05
C GLU A 42 5.24 -21.11 -1.31
N GLN A 43 4.15 -21.24 -0.56
CA GLN A 43 3.16 -22.29 -0.81
C GLN A 43 2.49 -22.14 -2.18
N LEU A 44 2.13 -20.91 -2.56
CA LEU A 44 1.52 -20.60 -3.85
C LEU A 44 2.50 -20.84 -5.01
N ASP A 45 3.75 -20.38 -4.89
CA ASP A 45 4.77 -20.54 -5.94
C ASP A 45 5.17 -22.02 -6.12
N GLY A 46 5.28 -22.77 -5.04
CA GLY A 46 5.64 -24.18 -5.01
C GLY A 46 7.16 -24.44 -5.09
N GLU A 47 7.87 -23.72 -5.96
CA GLU A 47 9.30 -23.89 -6.24
C GLU A 47 10.16 -22.77 -5.62
N GLY A 48 9.73 -21.50 -5.78
CA GLY A 48 10.43 -20.34 -5.27
C GLY A 48 10.51 -20.33 -3.75
N ARG A 49 11.64 -19.84 -3.23
CA ARG A 49 11.86 -19.65 -1.79
C ARG A 49 12.42 -18.27 -1.53
N PHE A 50 11.97 -17.65 -0.45
CA PHE A 50 12.53 -16.38 0.01
C PHE A 50 13.92 -16.59 0.63
N GLN A 51 14.88 -15.83 0.13
CA GLN A 51 16.19 -15.71 0.75
C GLN A 51 16.14 -14.58 1.77
N GLU A 52 16.50 -14.90 3.01
CA GLU A 52 16.49 -13.94 4.12
C GLU A 52 17.88 -13.33 4.32
N GLU A 53 17.90 -12.03 4.56
CA GLU A 53 19.06 -11.29 4.98
C GLU A 53 18.67 -10.33 6.09
N SER A 54 19.24 -10.51 7.27
CA SER A 54 19.12 -9.57 8.40
C SER A 54 20.22 -8.53 8.35
N TRP A 55 19.89 -7.31 8.73
CA TRP A 55 20.83 -6.18 8.72
C TRP A 55 20.60 -5.26 9.95
N GLU A 56 21.67 -4.58 10.37
CA GLU A 56 21.65 -3.63 11.47
C GLU A 56 22.10 -2.25 11.00
N ARG A 57 21.70 -1.20 11.72
CA ARG A 57 22.09 0.18 11.48
C ARG A 57 22.97 0.69 12.60
N PRO A 58 24.05 1.43 12.29
CA PRO A 58 24.89 2.06 13.31
C PRO A 58 24.10 3.02 14.22
N GLU A 59 23.10 3.71 13.68
CA GLU A 59 22.25 4.66 14.40
C GLU A 59 21.18 3.98 15.28
N GLY A 60 21.08 2.67 15.20
CA GLY A 60 20.14 1.84 15.93
C GLY A 60 19.00 1.29 15.08
N GLY A 61 18.60 0.09 15.45
CA GLY A 61 17.61 -0.69 14.71
C GLY A 61 18.23 -1.51 13.58
N GLY A 62 17.36 -2.01 12.71
CA GLY A 62 17.77 -2.90 11.63
C GLY A 62 16.56 -3.38 10.85
N GLY A 63 16.71 -4.52 10.20
CA GLY A 63 15.60 -5.13 9.46
C GLY A 63 15.92 -6.54 8.99
N ARG A 64 14.92 -7.11 8.34
CA ARG A 64 14.96 -8.44 7.78
C ARG A 64 14.35 -8.39 6.37
N SER A 65 15.20 -8.45 5.37
CA SER A 65 14.79 -8.46 3.97
C SER A 65 14.65 -9.89 3.50
N ARG A 66 13.53 -10.22 2.88
CA ARG A 66 13.28 -11.52 2.25
C ARG A 66 13.00 -11.32 0.77
N VAL A 67 13.77 -11.95 -0.09
CA VAL A 67 13.70 -11.76 -1.54
C VAL A 67 13.49 -13.11 -2.23
N ILE A 68 12.45 -13.22 -3.05
CA ILE A 68 12.22 -14.33 -3.95
C ILE A 68 12.66 -13.93 -5.37
N LYS A 69 13.39 -14.81 -6.06
CA LYS A 69 13.86 -14.61 -7.43
C LYS A 69 13.67 -15.88 -8.25
N ALA A 70 13.31 -15.70 -9.51
CA ALA A 70 13.19 -16.77 -10.49
C ALA A 70 12.30 -17.95 -10.04
N GLY A 71 11.27 -17.68 -9.23
CA GLY A 71 10.25 -18.65 -8.88
C GLY A 71 9.41 -19.07 -10.09
N ARG A 72 8.60 -20.09 -9.94
CA ARG A 72 7.67 -20.54 -10.97
C ARG A 72 6.66 -19.44 -11.31
N ILE A 73 6.07 -18.81 -10.28
CA ILE A 73 5.07 -17.74 -10.41
C ILE A 73 5.75 -16.38 -10.30
N PHE A 74 6.55 -16.17 -9.26
CA PHE A 74 7.14 -14.86 -8.97
C PHE A 74 8.52 -14.73 -9.62
N GLU A 75 8.60 -13.86 -10.62
CA GLU A 75 9.86 -13.56 -11.30
C GLU A 75 10.83 -12.85 -10.36
N GLN A 76 10.31 -11.91 -9.57
CA GLN A 76 11.01 -11.24 -8.47
C GLN A 76 10.00 -10.68 -7.48
N GLY A 77 10.39 -10.61 -6.23
CA GLY A 77 9.66 -9.91 -5.19
C GLY A 77 10.46 -9.79 -3.92
N GLY A 78 10.05 -8.87 -3.07
CA GLY A 78 10.66 -8.67 -1.77
C GLY A 78 9.63 -8.36 -0.71
N VAL A 79 9.86 -8.91 0.49
CA VAL A 79 9.11 -8.60 1.71
C VAL A 79 10.12 -8.12 2.74
N ASN A 80 10.09 -6.84 3.05
CA ASN A 80 11.02 -6.20 3.96
C ASN A 80 10.33 -5.85 5.28
N PHE A 81 10.88 -6.31 6.38
CA PHE A 81 10.59 -5.79 7.71
C PHE A 81 11.71 -4.85 8.13
N SER A 82 11.37 -3.70 8.72
CA SER A 82 12.32 -2.77 9.31
C SER A 82 11.86 -2.27 10.67
N GLU A 83 12.82 -2.07 11.55
CA GLU A 83 12.69 -1.35 12.81
C GLU A 83 13.84 -0.37 12.88
N VAL A 84 13.56 0.90 12.91
CA VAL A 84 14.57 1.96 12.88
C VAL A 84 14.27 3.01 13.92
N GLN A 85 15.32 3.65 14.41
CA GLN A 85 15.22 4.72 15.39
C GLN A 85 16.28 5.77 15.14
N GLY A 86 16.12 6.95 15.72
CA GLY A 86 17.10 8.02 15.61
C GLY A 86 16.84 9.14 16.59
N GLU A 87 17.87 9.99 16.75
CA GLU A 87 17.83 11.15 17.64
C GLU A 87 17.17 12.37 16.97
N GLN A 88 17.32 12.49 15.65
CA GLN A 88 16.80 13.63 14.89
C GLN A 88 15.78 13.17 13.86
N LEU A 89 14.64 13.84 13.87
CA LEU A 89 13.59 13.58 12.88
C LEU A 89 13.97 14.10 11.50
N PRO A 90 13.63 13.34 10.43
CA PRO A 90 13.74 13.83 9.07
C PRO A 90 12.94 15.12 8.86
N PRO A 91 13.47 16.10 8.07
CA PRO A 91 12.77 17.35 7.78
C PRO A 91 11.37 17.16 7.19
N SER A 92 11.17 16.10 6.42
CA SER A 92 9.86 15.76 5.83
C SER A 92 8.81 15.40 6.89
N ILE A 93 9.21 14.85 8.02
CA ILE A 93 8.30 14.57 9.15
C ILE A 93 8.08 15.84 9.96
N LEU A 94 9.14 16.59 10.29
CA LEU A 94 9.03 17.84 11.05
C LEU A 94 8.13 18.88 10.37
N SER A 95 8.14 18.93 9.04
CA SER A 95 7.25 19.83 8.29
C SER A 95 5.75 19.48 8.44
N GLN A 96 5.44 18.22 8.77
CA GLN A 96 4.07 17.73 8.97
C GLN A 96 3.69 17.67 10.45
N ARG A 97 4.66 17.43 11.33
CA ARG A 97 4.49 17.18 12.76
C ARG A 97 5.55 17.97 13.56
N PRO A 98 5.46 19.32 13.55
CA PRO A 98 6.44 20.17 14.25
C PRO A 98 6.48 19.93 15.76
N GLU A 99 5.39 19.44 16.35
CA GLU A 99 5.30 19.08 17.76
C GLU A 99 6.21 17.92 18.19
N ALA A 100 6.75 17.16 17.21
CA ALA A 100 7.72 16.12 17.47
C ALA A 100 9.18 16.61 17.47
N GLU A 101 9.41 17.93 17.33
CA GLU A 101 10.77 18.50 17.34
C GLU A 101 11.53 18.16 18.63
N GLY A 102 12.79 17.75 18.48
CA GLY A 102 13.66 17.39 19.62
C GLY A 102 13.35 16.02 20.24
N GLN A 103 12.39 15.28 19.74
CA GLN A 103 12.06 13.94 20.23
C GLN A 103 12.88 12.86 19.52
N ARG A 104 13.29 11.83 20.30
CA ARG A 104 13.77 10.57 19.71
C ARG A 104 12.62 9.88 19.02
N TRP A 105 12.87 9.30 17.86
CA TRP A 105 11.84 8.64 17.08
C TRP A 105 12.09 7.14 16.89
N PHE A 106 11.02 6.43 16.71
CA PHE A 106 10.96 5.01 16.40
C PHE A 106 9.99 4.79 15.22
N ALA A 107 10.38 3.95 14.29
CA ALA A 107 9.50 3.52 13.20
C ALA A 107 9.71 2.03 12.96
N THR A 108 8.61 1.32 12.72
CA THR A 108 8.64 -0.08 12.31
C THR A 108 7.62 -0.31 11.20
N GLY A 109 7.95 -1.18 10.25
CA GLY A 109 7.09 -1.41 9.09
C GLY A 109 7.41 -2.70 8.36
N THR A 110 6.40 -3.20 7.64
CA THR A 110 6.56 -4.27 6.65
C THR A 110 6.10 -3.75 5.30
N SER A 111 6.98 -3.80 4.31
CA SER A 111 6.74 -3.40 2.93
C SER A 111 7.00 -4.56 1.98
N MET A 112 6.19 -4.69 0.95
CA MET A 112 6.27 -5.81 0.02
C MET A 112 5.86 -5.39 -1.39
N VAL A 113 6.60 -5.89 -2.38
CA VAL A 113 6.21 -5.86 -3.79
C VAL A 113 6.49 -7.21 -4.42
N LEU A 114 5.57 -7.68 -5.25
CA LEU A 114 5.71 -8.92 -6.02
C LEU A 114 5.49 -8.66 -7.50
N HIS A 115 6.36 -9.22 -8.33
CA HIS A 115 6.28 -9.16 -9.79
C HIS A 115 6.12 -10.57 -10.37
N PRO A 116 4.87 -11.00 -10.65
CA PRO A 116 4.63 -12.29 -11.29
C PRO A 116 5.20 -12.35 -12.71
N ARG A 117 5.58 -13.55 -13.12
CA ARG A 117 6.09 -13.82 -14.47
C ARG A 117 5.02 -13.66 -15.53
N ASN A 118 3.83 -14.24 -15.28
CA ASN A 118 2.70 -14.20 -16.22
C ASN A 118 2.13 -12.78 -16.32
N PRO A 119 1.98 -12.20 -17.53
CA PRO A 119 1.43 -10.87 -17.73
C PRO A 119 -0.01 -10.70 -17.26
N TYR A 120 -0.76 -11.78 -17.13
CA TYR A 120 -2.14 -11.76 -16.63
C TYR A 120 -2.23 -11.75 -15.10
N ALA A 121 -1.17 -12.18 -14.40
CA ALA A 121 -1.07 -12.08 -12.96
C ALA A 121 -0.56 -10.68 -12.56
N PRO A 122 -1.28 -9.93 -11.70
CA PRO A 122 -0.91 -8.55 -11.39
C PRO A 122 0.27 -8.43 -10.45
N THR A 123 1.05 -7.36 -10.58
CA THR A 123 1.92 -6.87 -9.51
C THR A 123 1.09 -6.39 -8.35
N VAL A 124 1.58 -6.59 -7.13
CA VAL A 124 0.93 -6.14 -5.90
C VAL A 124 1.94 -5.46 -4.99
N HIS A 125 1.50 -4.44 -4.29
CA HIS A 125 2.24 -3.73 -3.25
C HIS A 125 1.46 -3.75 -1.95
N LEU A 126 2.18 -3.79 -0.85
CA LEU A 126 1.66 -3.64 0.50
C LEU A 126 2.69 -2.89 1.34
N ASN A 127 2.20 -2.00 2.21
CA ASN A 127 3.02 -1.36 3.25
C ASN A 127 2.15 -1.13 4.48
N TYR A 128 2.59 -1.60 5.64
CA TYR A 128 2.01 -1.22 6.94
C TYR A 128 3.13 -0.79 7.87
N ARG A 129 2.90 0.30 8.60
CA ARG A 129 3.92 0.93 9.45
C ARG A 129 3.32 1.57 10.68
N TYR A 130 4.13 1.65 11.72
CA TYR A 130 3.90 2.41 12.94
C TYR A 130 5.06 3.35 13.18
N PHE A 131 4.76 4.57 13.59
CA PHE A 131 5.72 5.62 13.94
C PHE A 131 5.42 6.19 15.31
N GLU A 132 6.48 6.57 16.06
CA GLU A 132 6.37 7.19 17.39
C GLU A 132 7.55 8.14 17.65
N ALA A 133 7.26 9.35 18.16
CA ALA A 133 8.27 10.32 18.57
C ALA A 133 7.73 11.14 19.76
N GLY A 134 8.14 10.78 20.99
CA GLY A 134 7.61 11.35 22.21
C GLY A 134 6.08 11.14 22.31
N PRO A 135 5.28 12.21 22.42
CA PRO A 135 3.83 12.10 22.48
C PRO A 135 3.16 11.85 21.09
N VAL A 136 3.91 12.06 20.02
CA VAL A 136 3.40 11.93 18.65
C VAL A 136 3.53 10.50 18.17
N TRP A 137 2.46 9.94 17.64
CA TRP A 137 2.47 8.61 17.04
C TRP A 137 1.39 8.50 15.95
N TRP A 138 1.59 7.59 15.01
CA TRP A 138 0.58 7.27 14.01
C TRP A 138 0.78 5.91 13.36
N PHE A 139 -0.28 5.39 12.76
CA PHE A 139 -0.24 4.29 11.82
C PHE A 139 -0.34 4.80 10.38
N GLY A 140 0.32 4.10 9.48
CA GLY A 140 0.18 4.29 8.04
C GLY A 140 0.19 2.94 7.34
N GLY A 141 -0.40 2.89 6.16
CA GLY A 141 -0.39 1.65 5.41
C GLY A 141 -1.22 1.68 4.14
N GLY A 142 -1.28 0.51 3.52
CA GLY A 142 -2.08 0.29 2.34
C GLY A 142 -1.68 -0.95 1.58
N ALA A 143 -2.53 -1.30 0.63
CA ALA A 143 -2.28 -2.34 -0.37
C ALA A 143 -2.93 -1.92 -1.68
N ASP A 144 -2.21 -2.09 -2.80
CA ASP A 144 -2.72 -1.76 -4.12
C ASP A 144 -2.29 -2.79 -5.17
N LEU A 145 -3.10 -2.92 -6.22
CA LEU A 145 -2.93 -3.90 -7.28
C LEU A 145 -2.63 -3.22 -8.61
N THR A 146 -1.62 -3.72 -9.32
CA THR A 146 -1.17 -3.19 -10.63
C THR A 146 -1.25 -4.30 -11.69
N PRO A 147 -2.40 -4.49 -12.35
CA PRO A 147 -2.53 -5.41 -13.46
C PRO A 147 -1.95 -4.83 -14.75
N TYR A 148 -1.58 -5.71 -15.67
CA TYR A 148 -1.19 -5.37 -17.04
C TYR A 148 -2.29 -5.75 -18.04
N TYR A 149 -2.89 -6.91 -17.86
CA TYR A 149 -4.10 -7.37 -18.55
C TYR A 149 -5.21 -7.57 -17.52
N PRO A 150 -5.99 -6.52 -17.26
CA PRO A 150 -6.94 -6.52 -16.16
C PRO A 150 -8.19 -7.36 -16.42
N PHE A 151 -8.77 -7.82 -15.30
CA PHE A 151 -10.09 -8.45 -15.25
C PHE A 151 -10.95 -7.76 -14.19
N LEU A 152 -12.18 -7.47 -14.53
CA LEU A 152 -13.11 -6.78 -13.62
C LEU A 152 -13.38 -7.61 -12.35
N GLU A 153 -13.48 -8.92 -12.50
CA GLU A 153 -13.69 -9.84 -11.36
C GLU A 153 -12.53 -9.79 -10.36
N ASP A 154 -11.27 -9.64 -10.83
CA ASP A 154 -10.09 -9.52 -9.98
C ASP A 154 -10.05 -8.18 -9.25
N ALA A 155 -10.39 -7.09 -9.95
CA ALA A 155 -10.51 -5.77 -9.36
C ALA A 155 -11.59 -5.76 -8.26
N ARG A 156 -12.75 -6.35 -8.52
CA ARG A 156 -13.85 -6.48 -7.55
C ARG A 156 -13.46 -7.37 -6.36
N HIS A 157 -12.80 -8.50 -6.60
CA HIS A 157 -12.36 -9.39 -5.53
C HIS A 157 -11.38 -8.69 -4.59
N PHE A 158 -10.35 -8.04 -5.15
CA PHE A 158 -9.34 -7.33 -4.37
C PHE A 158 -9.96 -6.24 -3.48
N HIS A 159 -10.77 -5.36 -4.08
CA HIS A 159 -11.42 -4.27 -3.36
C HIS A 159 -12.44 -4.75 -2.34
N ARG A 160 -13.22 -5.80 -2.65
CA ARG A 160 -14.20 -6.38 -1.70
C ARG A 160 -13.52 -6.96 -0.48
N THR A 161 -12.38 -7.64 -0.65
CA THR A 161 -11.62 -8.21 0.46
C THR A 161 -11.03 -7.11 1.35
N LEU A 162 -10.43 -6.07 0.77
CA LEU A 162 -9.91 -4.93 1.53
C LEU A 162 -11.03 -4.13 2.22
N LYS A 163 -12.16 -3.93 1.52
CA LYS A 163 -13.34 -3.30 2.12
C LYS A 163 -13.83 -4.09 3.33
N GLY A 164 -13.94 -5.40 3.23
CA GLY A 164 -14.34 -6.26 4.35
C GLY A 164 -13.41 -6.14 5.56
N ALA A 165 -12.09 -6.02 5.32
CA ALA A 165 -11.13 -5.80 6.40
C ALA A 165 -11.32 -4.43 7.07
N CYS A 166 -11.49 -3.36 6.29
CA CYS A 166 -11.80 -2.02 6.82
C CYS A 166 -13.11 -2.02 7.60
N ASP A 167 -14.18 -2.55 7.02
CA ASP A 167 -15.53 -2.58 7.58
C ASP A 167 -15.60 -3.37 8.89
N SER A 168 -14.73 -4.37 9.08
CA SER A 168 -14.64 -5.12 10.33
C SER A 168 -14.22 -4.26 11.53
N VAL A 169 -13.64 -3.09 11.27
CA VAL A 169 -13.20 -2.13 12.29
C VAL A 169 -14.06 -0.87 12.27
N ASP A 170 -14.23 -0.27 11.09
CA ASP A 170 -15.13 0.86 10.88
C ASP A 170 -15.45 1.01 9.38
N PRO A 171 -16.73 0.98 8.96
CA PRO A 171 -17.13 1.10 7.56
C PRO A 171 -16.67 2.41 6.88
N ALA A 172 -16.40 3.45 7.64
CA ALA A 172 -15.94 4.73 7.12
C ALA A 172 -14.50 4.65 6.56
N TYR A 173 -13.68 3.73 7.04
CA TYR A 173 -12.28 3.64 6.61
C TYR A 173 -12.12 3.40 5.11
N PHE A 174 -12.84 2.42 4.55
CA PHE A 174 -12.72 2.13 3.12
C PHE A 174 -13.16 3.31 2.25
N GLN A 175 -14.23 4.02 2.66
CA GLN A 175 -14.77 5.18 1.96
C GLN A 175 -13.76 6.34 1.87
N VAL A 176 -12.86 6.45 2.85
CA VAL A 176 -11.78 7.45 2.86
C VAL A 176 -10.51 6.91 2.18
N PHE A 177 -10.12 5.68 2.49
CA PHE A 177 -8.81 5.15 2.08
C PHE A 177 -8.74 4.77 0.59
N LYS A 178 -9.87 4.38 -0.02
CA LYS A 178 -9.91 4.08 -1.46
C LYS A 178 -9.66 5.33 -2.32
N PRO A 179 -10.40 6.46 -2.14
CA PRO A 179 -10.11 7.70 -2.85
C PRO A 179 -8.69 8.24 -2.57
N TRP A 180 -8.21 8.12 -1.34
CA TRP A 180 -6.85 8.50 -0.99
C TRP A 180 -5.80 7.67 -1.73
N CYS A 181 -6.02 6.36 -1.84
CA CYS A 181 -5.18 5.46 -2.64
C CYS A 181 -5.12 5.90 -4.10
N ASP A 182 -6.27 6.20 -4.71
CA ASP A 182 -6.35 6.65 -6.09
C ASP A 182 -5.59 7.96 -6.31
N GLU A 183 -5.68 8.91 -5.38
CA GLU A 183 -4.94 10.16 -5.47
C GLU A 183 -3.43 9.96 -5.26
N TYR A 184 -3.05 9.14 -4.27
CA TYR A 184 -1.65 8.90 -3.94
C TYR A 184 -0.88 8.26 -5.10
N PHE A 185 -1.47 7.25 -5.74
CA PHE A 185 -0.83 6.51 -6.83
C PHE A 185 -1.06 7.12 -8.22
N HIS A 186 -1.54 8.35 -8.31
CA HIS A 186 -1.76 9.04 -9.57
C HIS A 186 -0.48 9.68 -10.11
N LEU A 187 -0.07 9.29 -11.32
CA LEU A 187 1.02 9.90 -12.09
C LEU A 187 0.47 11.13 -12.84
N LYS A 188 0.56 12.30 -12.23
CA LYS A 188 -0.05 13.55 -12.74
C LYS A 188 0.38 13.88 -14.17
N HIS A 189 1.66 13.70 -14.50
CA HIS A 189 2.21 13.99 -15.82
C HIS A 189 1.82 12.95 -16.88
N ARG A 190 1.24 11.82 -16.49
CA ARG A 190 0.69 10.79 -17.38
C ARG A 190 -0.84 10.84 -17.46
N GLY A 191 -1.50 11.45 -16.47
CA GLY A 191 -2.96 11.42 -16.35
C GLY A 191 -3.52 10.04 -16.08
N GLU A 192 -2.73 9.13 -15.44
CA GLU A 192 -3.12 7.76 -15.13
C GLU A 192 -2.70 7.38 -13.71
N THR A 193 -3.38 6.41 -13.10
CA THR A 193 -2.96 5.78 -11.84
C THR A 193 -1.96 4.66 -12.11
N ARG A 194 -1.08 4.35 -11.13
CA ARG A 194 -0.12 3.24 -11.21
C ARG A 194 -0.79 1.90 -11.49
N GLY A 195 -1.94 1.66 -10.87
CA GLY A 195 -2.75 0.45 -11.01
C GLY A 195 -4.22 0.76 -10.75
N ILE A 196 -4.97 -0.24 -10.28
CA ILE A 196 -6.40 -0.14 -10.01
C ILE A 196 -6.73 0.42 -8.61
N GLY A 197 -5.69 0.78 -7.83
CA GLY A 197 -5.83 1.20 -6.45
C GLY A 197 -6.02 0.04 -5.48
N GLY A 198 -6.65 0.34 -4.38
CA GLY A 198 -6.88 -0.51 -3.22
C GLY A 198 -7.20 0.37 -2.04
N ILE A 199 -6.38 0.34 -0.98
CA ILE A 199 -6.44 1.25 0.17
C ILE A 199 -5.09 1.91 0.42
N PHE A 200 -5.13 3.16 0.86
CA PHE A 200 -3.95 3.88 1.35
C PHE A 200 -4.34 4.84 2.45
N TYR A 201 -3.53 4.91 3.51
CA TYR A 201 -3.67 5.84 4.61
C TYR A 201 -2.32 6.17 5.23
N ASP A 202 -2.21 7.36 5.82
CA ASP A 202 -1.02 7.82 6.52
C ASP A 202 -1.42 8.74 7.67
N TYR A 203 -0.51 8.97 8.63
CA TYR A 203 -0.74 9.86 9.77
C TYR A 203 -2.06 9.60 10.50
N GLN A 204 -2.45 8.32 10.64
CA GLN A 204 -3.63 7.95 11.41
C GLN A 204 -3.30 8.00 12.90
N ASP A 205 -3.89 8.93 13.62
CA ASP A 205 -3.73 9.16 15.04
C ASP A 205 -5.08 9.55 15.70
N PRO A 206 -5.15 9.85 17.02
CA PRO A 206 -6.39 10.26 17.67
C PRO A 206 -6.99 11.56 17.12
N GLY A 207 -6.19 12.43 16.49
CA GLY A 207 -6.67 13.65 15.82
C GLY A 207 -7.51 13.39 14.58
N GLY A 208 -7.60 12.13 14.15
CA GLY A 208 -8.43 11.70 13.04
C GLY A 208 -7.65 11.39 11.77
N CYS A 209 -8.39 11.18 10.71
CA CYS A 209 -7.86 10.83 9.41
C CYS A 209 -7.50 12.11 8.63
N LEU A 210 -6.23 12.54 8.70
CA LEU A 210 -5.78 13.77 8.02
C LEU A 210 -5.01 13.42 6.73
N TYR A 211 -5.36 14.13 5.66
CA TYR A 211 -4.64 14.13 4.40
C TYR A 211 -4.14 15.53 4.07
N LYS A 212 -2.81 15.71 3.95
CA LYS A 212 -2.19 17.02 3.71
C LYS A 212 -2.66 18.13 4.67
N GLY A 213 -2.89 17.79 5.94
CA GLY A 213 -3.40 18.72 6.95
C GLY A 213 -4.90 19.04 6.83
N GLN A 214 -5.63 18.35 5.96
CA GLN A 214 -7.08 18.45 5.80
C GLN A 214 -7.76 17.16 6.26
N ASP A 215 -8.98 17.26 6.74
CA ASP A 215 -9.79 16.09 7.05
C ASP A 215 -9.98 15.24 5.78
N ALA A 216 -9.51 14.00 5.82
CA ALA A 216 -9.60 13.06 4.69
C ALA A 216 -11.05 12.68 4.34
N SER A 217 -12.03 13.02 5.18
CA SER A 217 -13.45 12.91 4.83
C SER A 217 -13.80 13.75 3.59
N GLY A 218 -13.05 14.83 3.32
CA GLY A 218 -13.17 15.62 2.11
C GLY A 218 -12.86 14.83 0.83
N LEU A 219 -11.91 13.88 0.87
CA LEU A 219 -11.63 12.97 -0.26
C LEU A 219 -12.79 12.01 -0.53
N ALA A 220 -13.38 11.47 0.55
CA ALA A 220 -14.56 10.63 0.43
C ALA A 220 -15.74 11.39 -0.13
N ALA A 221 -15.98 12.63 0.33
CA ALA A 221 -17.02 13.49 -0.19
C ALA A 221 -16.82 13.85 -1.68
N ALA A 222 -15.59 14.10 -2.10
CA ALA A 222 -15.26 14.34 -3.51
C ALA A 222 -15.51 13.10 -4.39
N ALA A 223 -15.48 11.90 -3.81
CA ALA A 223 -15.83 10.64 -4.46
C ALA A 223 -17.32 10.28 -4.29
N GLY A 224 -18.16 11.19 -3.79
CA GLY A 224 -19.61 10.98 -3.59
C GLY A 224 -19.97 10.19 -2.33
N GLN A 225 -19.05 10.03 -1.39
CA GLN A 225 -19.24 9.30 -0.12
C GLN A 225 -19.53 10.28 1.02
N ALA A 226 -20.54 10.01 1.83
CA ALA A 226 -20.87 10.79 3.03
C ALA A 226 -20.23 10.16 4.27
N VAL A 227 -19.10 10.69 4.72
CA VAL A 227 -18.37 10.20 5.88
C VAL A 227 -18.24 11.30 6.93
N GLY A 228 -18.65 11.00 8.15
CA GLY A 228 -18.41 11.86 9.32
C GLY A 228 -17.00 11.70 9.89
N PRO A 229 -16.65 12.46 10.95
CA PRO A 229 -15.38 12.30 11.65
C PRO A 229 -15.20 10.87 12.18
N ILE A 230 -14.05 10.25 11.88
CA ILE A 230 -13.73 8.92 12.37
C ILE A 230 -13.08 9.05 13.74
N GLN A 231 -13.77 8.57 14.77
CA GLN A 231 -13.20 8.47 16.11
C GLN A 231 -12.25 7.29 16.18
N GLN A 232 -10.98 7.52 16.55
CA GLN A 232 -9.96 6.50 16.57
C GLN A 232 -8.97 6.69 17.71
N ASP A 233 -8.48 5.56 18.21
CA ASP A 233 -7.43 5.45 19.21
C ASP A 233 -6.36 4.44 18.74
N TRP A 234 -5.33 4.22 19.54
CA TRP A 234 -4.27 3.30 19.21
C TRP A 234 -4.78 1.87 18.98
N GLU A 235 -5.68 1.40 19.83
CA GLU A 235 -6.24 0.04 19.75
C GLU A 235 -7.08 -0.17 18.47
N LYS A 236 -7.89 0.82 18.11
CA LYS A 236 -8.69 0.78 16.88
C LYS A 236 -7.80 0.75 15.65
N LEU A 237 -6.74 1.58 15.61
CA LEU A 237 -5.79 1.62 14.51
C LEU A 237 -4.90 0.37 14.46
N PHE A 238 -4.53 -0.19 15.59
CA PHE A 238 -3.81 -1.46 15.65
C PHE A 238 -4.68 -2.62 15.10
N ARG A 239 -5.98 -2.67 15.47
CA ARG A 239 -6.92 -3.63 14.87
C ARG A 239 -7.08 -3.42 13.37
N LEU A 240 -7.14 -2.17 12.90
CA LEU A 240 -7.20 -1.85 11.47
C LEU A 240 -5.97 -2.37 10.72
N ALA A 241 -4.77 -2.07 11.21
CA ALA A 241 -3.53 -2.56 10.61
C ALA A 241 -3.47 -4.10 10.59
N THR A 242 -3.95 -4.74 11.66
CA THR A 242 -4.04 -6.20 11.77
C THR A 242 -5.02 -6.78 10.75
N ALA A 243 -6.24 -6.23 10.67
CA ALA A 243 -7.28 -6.72 9.76
C ALA A 243 -6.86 -6.55 8.29
N CYS A 244 -6.34 -5.37 7.94
CA CYS A 244 -5.88 -5.10 6.58
C CYS A 244 -4.64 -5.91 6.19
N GLY A 245 -3.70 -6.11 7.13
CA GLY A 245 -2.54 -6.99 6.91
C GLY A 245 -2.94 -8.44 6.65
N ASN A 246 -3.82 -8.98 7.47
CA ASN A 246 -4.34 -10.35 7.33
C ASN A 246 -5.18 -10.54 6.06
N ALA A 247 -5.76 -9.48 5.52
CA ALA A 247 -6.53 -9.53 4.27
C ALA A 247 -5.65 -9.68 3.03
N PHE A 248 -4.32 -9.53 3.13
CA PHE A 248 -3.43 -9.57 1.97
C PHE A 248 -3.51 -10.89 1.21
N LEU A 249 -3.20 -12.02 1.84
CA LEU A 249 -3.24 -13.32 1.17
C LEU A 249 -4.63 -13.65 0.60
N PRO A 250 -5.73 -13.48 1.35
CA PRO A 250 -7.08 -13.66 0.79
C PRO A 250 -7.41 -12.74 -0.40
N SER A 251 -6.86 -11.53 -0.45
CA SER A 251 -7.12 -10.61 -1.55
C SER A 251 -6.33 -10.92 -2.81
N TYR A 252 -5.12 -11.47 -2.68
CA TYR A 252 -4.17 -11.62 -3.78
C TYR A 252 -4.04 -13.06 -4.31
N VAL A 253 -3.93 -14.06 -3.41
CA VAL A 253 -3.69 -15.46 -3.80
C VAL A 253 -4.74 -15.98 -4.79
N PRO A 254 -6.07 -15.81 -4.58
CA PRO A 254 -7.06 -16.30 -5.53
C PRO A 254 -6.98 -15.66 -6.92
N ILE A 255 -6.48 -14.43 -7.01
CA ILE A 255 -6.24 -13.76 -8.30
C ILE A 255 -5.09 -14.44 -9.03
N VAL A 256 -3.97 -14.66 -8.34
CA VAL A 256 -2.81 -15.32 -8.95
C VAL A 256 -3.13 -16.74 -9.38
N GLU A 257 -3.83 -17.52 -8.55
CA GLU A 257 -4.28 -18.88 -8.89
C GLU A 257 -5.11 -18.93 -10.18
N ARG A 258 -5.98 -17.96 -10.42
CA ARG A 258 -6.75 -17.86 -11.67
C ARG A 258 -5.92 -17.48 -12.89
N ARG A 259 -4.81 -16.73 -12.70
CA ARG A 259 -4.08 -16.06 -13.80
C ARG A 259 -2.73 -16.67 -14.12
N GLN A 260 -2.11 -17.40 -13.20
CA GLN A 260 -0.72 -17.89 -13.31
C GLN A 260 -0.47 -18.80 -14.53
N ASP A 261 -1.48 -19.53 -14.97
CA ASP A 261 -1.37 -20.49 -16.08
C ASP A 261 -2.08 -20.00 -17.36
N THR A 262 -2.51 -18.72 -17.39
CA THR A 262 -3.10 -18.13 -18.60
C THR A 262 -2.06 -18.11 -19.73
N PRO A 263 -2.33 -18.70 -20.90
CA PRO A 263 -1.41 -18.66 -22.03
C PRO A 263 -1.09 -17.23 -22.47
N TYR A 264 0.18 -16.95 -22.75
CA TYR A 264 0.61 -15.64 -23.27
C TYR A 264 1.77 -15.80 -24.25
N GLY A 265 1.96 -14.78 -25.10
CA GLY A 265 3.03 -14.70 -26.06
C GLY A 265 3.94 -13.50 -25.82
N GLU A 266 4.73 -13.18 -26.84
CA GLU A 266 5.68 -12.08 -26.83
C GLU A 266 4.97 -10.72 -26.68
N ARG A 267 3.80 -10.54 -27.33
CA ARG A 267 2.98 -9.33 -27.24
C ARG A 267 2.61 -9.00 -25.79
N GLU A 268 2.07 -9.96 -25.08
CA GLU A 268 1.65 -9.78 -23.69
C GLU A 268 2.86 -9.51 -22.78
N ARG A 269 3.97 -10.22 -23.02
CA ARG A 269 5.20 -10.01 -22.25
C ARG A 269 5.78 -8.63 -22.49
N ASP A 270 5.87 -8.17 -23.71
CA ASP A 270 6.38 -6.84 -24.09
C ASP A 270 5.54 -5.74 -23.47
N PHE A 271 4.23 -5.86 -23.50
CA PHE A 271 3.35 -4.90 -22.84
C PHE A 271 3.53 -4.89 -21.32
N GLN A 272 3.67 -6.06 -20.69
CA GLN A 272 3.99 -6.14 -19.26
C GLN A 272 5.28 -5.39 -18.95
N LEU A 273 6.36 -5.59 -19.71
CA LEU A 273 7.63 -4.92 -19.50
C LEU A 273 7.51 -3.41 -19.68
N TYR A 274 6.76 -2.95 -20.68
CA TYR A 274 6.44 -1.55 -20.88
C TYR A 274 5.68 -0.95 -19.67
N ARG A 275 4.64 -1.63 -19.19
CA ARG A 275 3.87 -1.17 -18.03
C ARG A 275 4.67 -1.23 -16.72
N ARG A 276 5.60 -2.16 -16.58
CA ARG A 276 6.57 -2.17 -15.48
C ARG A 276 7.44 -0.92 -15.47
N GLY A 277 7.74 -0.32 -16.63
CA GLY A 277 8.39 0.99 -16.72
C GLY A 277 7.56 2.09 -16.02
N ARG A 278 6.22 2.09 -16.16
CA ARG A 278 5.32 3.02 -15.44
C ARG A 278 5.34 2.79 -13.93
N TYR A 279 5.39 1.52 -13.50
CA TYR A 279 5.53 1.16 -12.10
C TYR A 279 6.84 1.70 -11.50
N VAL A 280 7.96 1.49 -12.19
CA VAL A 280 9.29 1.99 -11.77
C VAL A 280 9.31 3.52 -11.74
N GLU A 281 8.72 4.18 -12.75
CA GLU A 281 8.61 5.64 -12.81
C GLU A 281 7.93 6.22 -11.57
N PHE A 282 6.80 5.64 -11.14
CA PHE A 282 6.15 6.05 -9.89
C PHE A 282 7.06 5.83 -8.69
N ASN A 283 7.61 4.64 -8.53
CA ASN A 283 8.39 4.28 -7.35
C ASN A 283 9.64 5.12 -7.16
N LEU A 284 10.34 5.48 -8.26
CA LEU A 284 11.56 6.27 -8.17
C LEU A 284 11.30 7.78 -8.07
N VAL A 285 10.20 8.29 -8.63
CA VAL A 285 9.96 9.74 -8.73
C VAL A 285 8.98 10.26 -7.69
N PHE A 286 7.97 9.46 -7.32
CA PHE A 286 6.86 9.92 -6.49
C PHE A 286 6.68 9.18 -5.18
N ASP A 287 7.20 7.95 -5.04
CA ASP A 287 6.96 7.17 -3.83
C ASP A 287 7.67 7.75 -2.62
N ARG A 288 6.87 8.24 -1.67
CA ARG A 288 7.41 8.85 -0.44
C ARG A 288 8.21 7.86 0.41
N GLY A 289 7.85 6.57 0.39
CA GLY A 289 8.58 5.53 1.10
C GLY A 289 9.99 5.32 0.54
N THR A 290 10.13 5.25 -0.78
CA THR A 290 11.42 5.18 -1.47
C THR A 290 12.28 6.41 -1.18
N ILE A 291 11.71 7.60 -1.33
CA ILE A 291 12.40 8.87 -1.07
C ILE A 291 12.86 8.95 0.39
N PHE A 292 11.99 8.65 1.34
CA PHE A 292 12.31 8.63 2.76
C PHE A 292 13.42 7.63 3.09
N GLY A 293 13.32 6.41 2.56
CA GLY A 293 14.33 5.38 2.77
C GLY A 293 15.73 5.81 2.30
N LEU A 294 15.82 6.42 1.12
CA LEU A 294 17.07 6.93 0.56
C LEU A 294 17.61 8.14 1.35
N GLN A 295 16.72 9.06 1.78
CA GLN A 295 17.12 10.24 2.57
C GLN A 295 17.59 9.90 4.00
N THR A 296 17.12 8.81 4.56
CA THR A 296 17.50 8.35 5.91
C THR A 296 18.62 7.32 5.92
N ASN A 297 19.40 7.21 4.82
CA ASN A 297 20.46 6.21 4.65
C ASN A 297 19.97 4.77 4.88
N GLY A 298 18.73 4.49 4.45
CA GLY A 298 18.18 3.14 4.44
C GLY A 298 18.99 2.23 3.53
N ARG A 299 18.93 0.92 3.78
CA ARG A 299 19.62 -0.06 2.95
C ARG A 299 19.08 -0.05 1.52
N THR A 300 19.89 0.42 0.57
CA THR A 300 19.49 0.62 -0.84
C THR A 300 18.92 -0.66 -1.46
N GLU A 301 19.56 -1.82 -1.25
CA GLU A 301 19.10 -3.11 -1.78
C GLU A 301 17.71 -3.48 -1.25
N SER A 302 17.43 -3.20 0.02
CA SER A 302 16.12 -3.45 0.64
C SER A 302 15.03 -2.49 0.15
N ILE A 303 15.41 -1.29 -0.30
CA ILE A 303 14.49 -0.33 -0.90
C ILE A 303 14.22 -0.71 -2.37
N LEU A 304 15.27 -0.95 -3.16
CA LEU A 304 15.17 -1.20 -4.59
C LEU A 304 14.75 -2.63 -4.96
N MET A 305 14.68 -3.56 -4.00
CA MET A 305 14.11 -4.90 -4.23
C MET A 305 12.63 -4.87 -4.64
N SER A 306 11.96 -3.73 -4.45
CA SER A 306 10.59 -3.48 -4.88
C SER A 306 10.45 -3.31 -6.39
N LEU A 307 11.55 -3.13 -7.11
CA LEU A 307 11.53 -2.93 -8.56
C LEU A 307 11.50 -4.27 -9.30
N PRO A 308 10.85 -4.34 -10.48
CA PRO A 308 10.86 -5.53 -11.32
C PRO A 308 12.26 -5.78 -11.90
N PRO A 309 12.63 -7.05 -12.18
CA PRO A 309 13.97 -7.37 -12.70
C PRO A 309 14.19 -6.91 -14.14
N LEU A 310 13.10 -6.74 -14.90
CA LEU A 310 13.10 -6.30 -16.31
C LEU A 310 12.00 -5.29 -16.53
N VAL A 311 12.35 -4.24 -17.28
CA VAL A 311 11.44 -3.16 -17.71
C VAL A 311 11.76 -2.78 -19.14
N ARG A 312 10.81 -2.09 -19.79
CA ARG A 312 10.98 -1.52 -21.13
C ARG A 312 10.43 -0.10 -21.15
N TRP A 313 11.17 0.81 -21.75
CA TRP A 313 10.69 2.16 -22.07
C TRP A 313 10.59 2.31 -23.58
N GLU A 314 9.44 2.80 -24.05
CA GLU A 314 9.20 3.09 -25.44
C GLU A 314 8.79 4.54 -25.61
N TYR A 315 9.36 5.17 -26.64
CA TYR A 315 9.01 6.53 -27.00
C TYR A 315 7.68 6.53 -27.78
N GLY A 316 6.70 7.31 -27.26
CA GLY A 316 5.43 7.54 -27.95
C GLY A 316 4.53 6.30 -28.09
N TYR A 317 4.68 5.27 -27.24
CA TYR A 317 3.80 4.09 -27.29
C TYR A 317 2.34 4.48 -27.01
N SER A 318 1.45 4.00 -27.88
CA SER A 318 0.01 4.07 -27.71
C SER A 318 -0.57 2.70 -28.03
N PRO A 319 -1.42 2.13 -27.16
CA PRO A 319 -2.07 0.85 -27.45
C PRO A 319 -3.04 0.97 -28.63
N GLU A 320 -3.22 -0.12 -29.33
CA GLU A 320 -4.17 -0.20 -30.45
C GLU A 320 -5.59 -0.01 -29.91
N PRO A 321 -6.41 0.89 -30.50
CA PRO A 321 -7.79 1.12 -30.06
C PRO A 321 -8.60 -0.17 -30.03
N GLY A 322 -9.37 -0.39 -28.97
CA GLY A 322 -10.17 -1.60 -28.79
C GLY A 322 -9.37 -2.84 -28.37
N SER A 323 -8.04 -2.74 -28.18
CA SER A 323 -7.23 -3.83 -27.65
C SER A 323 -7.37 -3.99 -26.15
N ARG A 324 -6.91 -5.11 -25.60
CA ARG A 324 -6.87 -5.33 -24.14
C ARG A 324 -5.88 -4.38 -23.46
N GLU A 325 -4.83 -3.98 -24.16
CA GLU A 325 -3.88 -2.97 -23.72
C GLU A 325 -4.53 -1.59 -23.62
N ALA A 326 -5.41 -1.23 -24.57
CA ALA A 326 -6.19 0.00 -24.52
C ALA A 326 -7.17 0.00 -23.33
N LEU A 327 -7.83 -1.12 -23.07
CA LEU A 327 -8.72 -1.27 -21.91
C LEU A 327 -8.05 -0.92 -20.59
N LEU A 328 -6.78 -1.32 -20.40
CA LEU A 328 -6.02 -0.95 -19.20
C LEU A 328 -5.97 0.57 -19.03
N THR A 329 -5.59 1.30 -20.08
CA THR A 329 -5.36 2.75 -20.01
C THR A 329 -6.66 3.58 -20.04
N GLU A 330 -7.69 3.07 -20.66
CA GLU A 330 -8.99 3.75 -20.79
C GLU A 330 -9.88 3.59 -19.56
N VAL A 331 -9.79 2.44 -18.87
CA VAL A 331 -10.66 2.09 -17.75
C VAL A 331 -9.90 1.86 -16.45
N PHE A 332 -8.90 0.97 -16.45
CA PHE A 332 -8.33 0.44 -15.22
C PHE A 332 -7.25 1.34 -14.57
N THR A 333 -6.60 2.19 -15.32
CA THR A 333 -5.68 3.20 -14.76
C THR A 333 -6.36 4.54 -14.49
N ARG A 334 -7.66 4.51 -14.24
CA ARG A 334 -8.46 5.65 -13.80
C ARG A 334 -9.22 5.30 -12.54
N PRO A 335 -9.44 6.24 -11.61
CA PRO A 335 -10.26 5.98 -10.43
C PRO A 335 -11.63 5.43 -10.80
N GLN A 336 -12.01 4.30 -10.21
CA GLN A 336 -13.30 3.66 -10.43
C GLN A 336 -13.90 3.22 -9.09
N ASN A 337 -15.23 3.21 -9.01
CA ASN A 337 -15.95 2.53 -7.95
C ASN A 337 -16.18 1.06 -8.34
N TRP A 338 -15.14 0.23 -8.14
CA TRP A 338 -15.14 -1.16 -8.61
C TRP A 338 -16.29 -2.01 -8.06
N LEU A 339 -16.84 -1.65 -6.90
CA LEU A 339 -17.83 -2.47 -6.19
C LEU A 339 -19.29 -2.10 -6.53
N GLU A 340 -19.55 -0.85 -6.93
CA GLU A 340 -20.90 -0.30 -7.05
C GLU A 340 -21.23 0.22 -8.46
N ASP A 341 -20.21 0.35 -9.35
CA ASP A 341 -20.44 0.82 -10.72
C ASP A 341 -20.77 -0.35 -11.65
N ASP A 342 -22.05 -0.55 -11.91
CA ASP A 342 -22.54 -1.60 -12.80
C ASP A 342 -22.20 -1.32 -14.28
N SER A 343 -21.93 -0.08 -14.67
CA SER A 343 -21.53 0.27 -16.04
C SER A 343 -20.18 -0.33 -16.44
N LEU A 344 -19.36 -0.72 -15.46
CA LEU A 344 -18.07 -1.39 -15.70
C LEU A 344 -18.21 -2.72 -16.43
N GLU A 345 -19.32 -3.45 -16.22
CA GLU A 345 -19.60 -4.69 -16.96
C GLU A 345 -19.68 -4.45 -18.47
N GLU A 346 -20.39 -3.41 -18.88
CA GLU A 346 -20.53 -3.04 -20.28
C GLU A 346 -19.22 -2.49 -20.85
N ARG A 347 -18.54 -1.61 -20.13
CA ARG A 347 -17.28 -0.98 -20.54
C ARG A 347 -16.14 -1.99 -20.70
N CYS A 348 -16.12 -3.07 -19.92
CA CYS A 348 -15.11 -4.11 -19.99
C CYS A 348 -15.42 -5.25 -20.96
N ARG A 349 -16.69 -5.42 -21.37
CA ARG A 349 -17.15 -6.55 -22.20
C ARG A 349 -16.46 -6.69 -23.56
N PRO A 350 -16.26 -5.62 -24.36
CA PRO A 350 -15.68 -5.74 -25.70
C PRO A 350 -14.27 -6.34 -25.72
N HIS A 351 -13.55 -6.20 -24.62
CA HIS A 351 -12.12 -6.53 -24.50
C HIS A 351 -11.87 -7.87 -23.78
N GLN A 352 -12.92 -8.52 -23.27
CA GLN A 352 -12.83 -9.78 -22.53
C GLN A 352 -13.03 -11.02 -23.41
N ALA A 353 -13.50 -10.85 -24.63
CA ALA A 353 -13.58 -11.93 -25.60
C ALA A 353 -12.16 -12.30 -26.06
N VAL A 354 -11.58 -13.27 -25.39
CA VAL A 354 -10.35 -13.92 -25.84
C VAL A 354 -10.75 -15.03 -26.76
N GLY A 355 -10.22 -15.01 -27.98
CA GLY A 355 -10.24 -16.14 -28.88
C GLY A 355 -9.34 -17.27 -28.35
#